data_c45295ae24a07de370dfe5754cfbfd8c
#
_entry.id   c45295ae24a07de370dfe5754cfbfd8c
#
_cell.length_a   1.000
_cell.length_b   1.000
_cell.length_c   1.000
_cell.angle_alpha   90.00
_cell.angle_beta   90.00
_cell.angle_gamma   90.00
#
_symmetry.space_group_name_H-M   'P 1'
#
loop_
_entity.id
_entity.type
_entity.pdbx_description
1 polymer ?
#
loop_
_entity_poly.entity_id
_entity_poly.type
_entity_poly.pdbx_seq_one_letter_code
_entity_poly.pdbx_strand_id
1 'polypeptide(L)'
;EAAHGILVLSPKALKHLENFSPSWPIPKIFRLTKEKKVIEGVFRGETLNTPSMLCVEDYLDVLGWVESIGGLSSCIKRADKSLLNIETWIEKSDHLDFLCKQNEYRSNTSVCLKFKKDEILNMNEDWQRMLAKEIGSILEKEEVAYDIVNHRSAPPGLRIWTGATVESSDVEKLLPWIDWAYRQALINIDSN
;
A
#
# COMPACT_ATOMS: atom_id res chain seq x y z
N GLU A 1 -7.14 -8.99 1.03
CA GLU A 1 -6.19 -10.10 0.99
C GLU A 1 -5.69 -10.37 -0.43
N ALA A 2 -4.50 -10.94 -0.57
CA ALA A 2 -3.83 -11.19 -1.84
C ALA A 2 -4.28 -12.53 -2.47
N ALA A 3 -5.59 -12.72 -2.65
CA ALA A 3 -6.15 -13.98 -3.12
C ALA A 3 -6.41 -14.03 -4.64
N HIS A 4 -6.42 -12.89 -5.31
CA HIS A 4 -6.76 -12.79 -6.73
C HIS A 4 -5.58 -12.24 -7.54
N GLY A 5 -5.20 -12.97 -8.59
CA GLY A 5 -4.27 -12.49 -9.62
C GLY A 5 -5.06 -11.98 -10.83
N ILE A 6 -4.99 -10.68 -11.10
CA ILE A 6 -5.68 -10.08 -12.24
C ILE A 6 -4.69 -9.81 -13.35
N LEU A 7 -4.93 -10.40 -14.54
CA LEU A 7 -4.13 -10.19 -15.74
C LEU A 7 -4.90 -9.34 -16.75
N VAL A 8 -4.36 -8.18 -17.07
CA VAL A 8 -4.86 -7.33 -18.16
C VAL A 8 -3.94 -7.47 -19.36
N LEU A 9 -4.44 -8.04 -20.45
CA LEU A 9 -3.67 -8.30 -21.65
C LEU A 9 -4.10 -7.37 -22.79
N SER A 10 -3.15 -6.66 -23.36
CA SER A 10 -3.40 -5.88 -24.57
C SER A 10 -3.52 -6.80 -25.82
N PRO A 11 -4.19 -6.36 -26.90
CA PRO A 11 -4.20 -7.10 -28.16
C PRO A 11 -2.81 -7.43 -28.72
N LYS A 12 -1.82 -6.54 -28.48
CA LYS A 12 -0.42 -6.76 -28.85
C LYS A 12 0.21 -7.90 -28.03
N ALA A 13 -0.10 -7.96 -26.72
CA ALA A 13 0.38 -9.05 -25.85
C ALA A 13 -0.21 -10.39 -26.25
N LEU A 14 -1.52 -10.45 -26.58
CA LEU A 14 -2.17 -11.66 -27.07
C LEU A 14 -1.53 -12.16 -28.36
N LYS A 15 -1.32 -11.27 -29.35
CA LYS A 15 -0.63 -11.61 -30.59
C LYS A 15 0.81 -12.10 -30.36
N HIS A 16 1.51 -11.53 -29.38
CA HIS A 16 2.85 -12.00 -29.02
C HIS A 16 2.81 -13.41 -28.42
N LEU A 17 1.87 -13.70 -27.54
CA LEU A 17 1.67 -15.03 -26.95
C LEU A 17 1.42 -16.11 -28.01
N GLU A 18 0.68 -15.81 -29.06
CA GLU A 18 0.39 -16.74 -30.15
C GLU A 18 1.61 -17.01 -31.04
N ASN A 19 2.54 -16.06 -31.18
CA ASN A 19 3.71 -16.15 -32.04
C ASN A 19 5.00 -16.56 -31.32
N PHE A 20 4.99 -16.54 -29.97
CA PHE A 20 6.16 -16.89 -29.17
C PHE A 20 6.02 -18.28 -28.53
N SER A 21 7.03 -19.11 -28.74
CA SER A 21 7.15 -20.41 -28.08
C SER A 21 8.45 -20.45 -27.29
N PRO A 22 8.39 -20.37 -25.94
CA PRO A 22 9.59 -20.40 -25.12
C PRO A 22 10.30 -21.76 -25.22
N SER A 23 11.62 -21.76 -25.13
CA SER A 23 12.44 -22.98 -25.10
C SER A 23 12.47 -23.68 -23.76
N TRP A 24 11.87 -23.07 -22.72
CA TRP A 24 11.79 -23.60 -21.38
C TRP A 24 10.33 -23.98 -21.02
N PRO A 25 10.13 -24.91 -20.06
CA PRO A 25 8.79 -25.28 -19.61
C PRO A 25 8.13 -24.13 -18.86
N ILE A 26 6.88 -23.81 -19.23
CA ILE A 26 6.07 -22.81 -18.55
C ILE A 26 5.19 -23.51 -17.51
N PRO A 27 5.14 -23.01 -16.24
CA PRO A 27 4.16 -23.48 -15.26
C PRO A 27 2.73 -23.43 -15.81
N LYS A 28 1.91 -24.41 -15.42
CA LYS A 28 0.55 -24.58 -15.99
C LYS A 28 -0.29 -23.29 -15.87
N ILE A 29 -0.16 -22.56 -14.76
CA ILE A 29 -0.90 -21.32 -14.50
C ILE A 29 -0.60 -20.20 -15.52
N PHE A 30 0.56 -20.21 -16.15
CA PHE A 30 0.96 -19.23 -17.16
C PHE A 30 0.78 -19.71 -18.60
N ARG A 31 0.22 -20.91 -18.81
CA ARG A 31 -0.05 -21.43 -20.14
C ARG A 31 -1.35 -20.86 -20.69
N LEU A 32 -1.29 -19.68 -21.27
CA LEU A 32 -2.43 -18.95 -21.82
C LEU A 32 -2.71 -19.31 -23.29
N THR A 33 -1.88 -20.18 -23.90
CA THR A 33 -2.05 -20.62 -25.29
C THR A 33 -2.05 -22.13 -25.40
N LYS A 34 -2.81 -22.66 -26.35
CA LYS A 34 -2.81 -24.04 -26.81
C LYS A 34 -2.71 -24.03 -28.33
N GLU A 35 -1.76 -24.80 -28.88
CA GLU A 35 -1.53 -24.87 -30.35
C GLU A 35 -1.37 -23.49 -31.01
N LYS A 36 -0.62 -22.59 -30.35
CA LYS A 36 -0.39 -21.19 -30.78
C LYS A 36 -1.66 -20.32 -30.85
N LYS A 37 -2.74 -20.73 -30.19
CA LYS A 37 -3.95 -19.93 -30.07
C LYS A 37 -4.21 -19.62 -28.61
N VAL A 38 -4.71 -18.43 -28.32
CA VAL A 38 -5.11 -18.02 -26.98
C VAL A 38 -6.25 -18.91 -26.50
N ILE A 39 -6.18 -19.36 -25.24
CA ILE A 39 -7.26 -20.15 -24.61
C ILE A 39 -8.34 -19.17 -24.18
N GLU A 40 -9.37 -18.98 -24.98
CA GLU A 40 -10.45 -18.02 -24.71
C GLU A 40 -11.19 -18.29 -23.41
N GLY A 41 -11.31 -19.55 -23.00
CA GLY A 41 -12.01 -19.94 -21.78
C GLY A 41 -11.46 -19.25 -20.51
N VAL A 42 -10.14 -18.96 -20.47
CA VAL A 42 -9.53 -18.22 -19.35
C VAL A 42 -10.15 -16.82 -19.18
N PHE A 43 -10.56 -16.18 -20.26
CA PHE A 43 -11.22 -14.86 -20.24
C PHE A 43 -12.73 -14.95 -20.04
N ARG A 44 -13.29 -16.14 -19.94
CA ARG A 44 -14.71 -16.42 -19.74
C ARG A 44 -15.01 -17.10 -18.40
N GLY A 45 -14.00 -17.14 -17.50
CA GLY A 45 -14.15 -17.72 -16.17
C GLY A 45 -13.78 -19.20 -16.05
N GLU A 46 -13.15 -19.82 -17.08
CA GLU A 46 -12.56 -21.14 -16.92
C GLU A 46 -11.33 -21.06 -16.00
N THR A 47 -11.30 -21.89 -15.00
CA THR A 47 -10.22 -21.95 -14.00
C THR A 47 -9.46 -23.26 -14.08
N LEU A 48 -8.19 -23.27 -13.69
CA LEU A 48 -7.36 -24.48 -13.63
C LEU A 48 -7.83 -25.47 -12.59
N ASN A 49 -8.28 -24.95 -11.46
CA ASN A 49 -8.82 -25.70 -10.34
C ASN A 49 -10.06 -24.97 -9.83
N THR A 50 -10.85 -25.63 -9.01
CA THR A 50 -11.98 -25.00 -8.30
C THR A 50 -11.44 -23.81 -7.49
N PRO A 51 -11.96 -22.58 -7.72
CA PRO A 51 -11.54 -21.42 -6.95
C PRO A 51 -12.03 -21.52 -5.51
N SER A 52 -11.37 -20.81 -4.60
CA SER A 52 -11.91 -20.60 -3.26
C SER A 52 -13.15 -19.73 -3.34
N MET A 53 -14.32 -20.30 -3.02
CA MET A 53 -15.58 -19.55 -3.06
C MET A 53 -15.59 -18.42 -2.04
N LEU A 54 -14.96 -18.60 -0.88
CA LEU A 54 -14.80 -17.52 0.11
C LEU A 54 -14.10 -16.30 -0.50
N CYS A 55 -12.96 -16.50 -1.18
CA CYS A 55 -12.25 -15.41 -1.83
C CYS A 55 -13.09 -14.75 -2.95
N VAL A 56 -13.90 -15.53 -3.67
CA VAL A 56 -14.78 -14.99 -4.73
C VAL A 56 -15.87 -14.12 -4.12
N GLU A 57 -16.53 -14.57 -3.07
CA GLU A 57 -17.58 -13.83 -2.38
C GLU A 57 -17.03 -12.55 -1.72
N ASP A 58 -15.89 -12.62 -1.04
CA ASP A 58 -15.21 -11.43 -0.50
C ASP A 58 -14.93 -10.38 -1.58
N TYR A 59 -14.49 -10.83 -2.75
CA TYR A 59 -14.19 -9.91 -3.86
C TYR A 59 -15.47 -9.30 -4.48
N LEU A 60 -16.52 -10.09 -4.58
CA LEU A 60 -17.84 -9.61 -5.05
C LEU A 60 -18.42 -8.57 -4.09
N ASP A 61 -18.31 -8.79 -2.78
CA ASP A 61 -18.74 -7.84 -1.76
C ASP A 61 -17.98 -6.51 -1.89
N VAL A 62 -16.66 -6.58 -2.02
CA VAL A 62 -15.81 -5.38 -2.24
C VAL A 62 -16.20 -4.63 -3.51
N LEU A 63 -16.47 -5.33 -4.62
CA LEU A 63 -16.91 -4.71 -5.86
C LEU A 63 -18.28 -4.04 -5.69
N GLY A 64 -19.22 -4.69 -5.00
CA GLY A 64 -20.53 -4.12 -4.68
C GLY A 64 -20.41 -2.86 -3.82
N TRP A 65 -19.52 -2.87 -2.81
CA TRP A 65 -19.21 -1.68 -2.03
C TRP A 65 -18.65 -0.56 -2.89
N VAL A 66 -17.66 -0.84 -3.77
CA VAL A 66 -17.07 0.15 -4.67
C VAL A 66 -18.14 0.79 -5.57
N GLU A 67 -19.05 -0.01 -6.12
CA GLU A 67 -20.17 0.52 -6.92
C GLU A 67 -21.08 1.41 -6.07
N SER A 68 -21.42 1.00 -4.85
CA SER A 68 -22.33 1.73 -3.96
C SER A 68 -21.81 3.12 -3.57
N ILE A 69 -20.50 3.31 -3.47
CA ILE A 69 -19.88 4.61 -3.16
C ILE A 69 -19.65 5.50 -4.38
N GLY A 70 -19.97 5.03 -5.61
CA GLY A 70 -19.82 5.78 -6.86
C GLY A 70 -18.60 5.37 -7.70
N GLY A 71 -18.12 4.13 -7.54
CA GLY A 71 -17.13 3.49 -8.40
C GLY A 71 -15.70 4.02 -8.21
N LEU A 72 -14.87 3.76 -9.21
CA LEU A 72 -13.44 4.11 -9.20
C LEU A 72 -13.18 5.59 -8.91
N SER A 73 -14.01 6.50 -9.47
CA SER A 73 -13.81 7.94 -9.25
C SER A 73 -13.94 8.34 -7.78
N SER A 74 -14.83 7.69 -7.04
CA SER A 74 -15.01 7.93 -5.61
C SER A 74 -13.86 7.31 -4.81
N CYS A 75 -13.38 6.13 -5.17
CA CYS A 75 -12.19 5.54 -4.55
C CYS A 75 -10.97 6.47 -4.68
N ILE A 76 -10.73 7.02 -5.87
CA ILE A 76 -9.63 7.96 -6.12
C ILE A 76 -9.80 9.21 -5.23
N LYS A 77 -10.98 9.84 -5.23
CA LYS A 77 -11.26 11.04 -4.43
C LYS A 77 -11.05 10.80 -2.92
N ARG A 78 -11.41 9.63 -2.40
CA ARG A 78 -11.20 9.26 -0.99
C ARG A 78 -9.71 9.18 -0.66
N ALA A 79 -8.92 8.49 -1.49
CA ALA A 79 -7.48 8.39 -1.31
C ALA A 79 -6.79 9.76 -1.45
N ASP A 80 -7.15 10.56 -2.45
CA ASP A 80 -6.60 11.90 -2.66
C ASP A 80 -6.90 12.83 -1.48
N LYS A 81 -8.11 12.77 -0.91
CA LYS A 81 -8.46 13.55 0.27
C LYS A 81 -7.62 13.16 1.48
N SER A 82 -7.36 11.88 1.68
CA SER A 82 -6.50 11.39 2.76
C SER A 82 -5.04 11.84 2.57
N LEU A 83 -4.53 11.79 1.33
CA LEU A 83 -3.20 12.33 1.01
C LEU A 83 -3.12 13.83 1.29
N LEU A 84 -4.13 14.61 0.89
CA LEU A 84 -4.16 16.06 1.12
C LEU A 84 -4.10 16.41 2.62
N ASN A 85 -4.76 15.65 3.49
CA ASN A 85 -4.65 15.84 4.94
C ASN A 85 -3.20 15.65 5.41
N ILE A 86 -2.52 14.61 4.91
CA ILE A 86 -1.12 14.36 5.24
C ILE A 86 -0.21 15.46 4.67
N GLU A 87 -0.42 15.90 3.44
CA GLU A 87 0.35 16.99 2.83
C GLU A 87 0.27 18.26 3.66
N THR A 88 -0.95 18.66 4.03
CA THR A 88 -1.21 19.84 4.87
C THR A 88 -0.53 19.75 6.24
N TRP A 89 -0.48 18.57 6.82
CA TRP A 89 0.20 18.32 8.10
C TRP A 89 1.73 18.33 7.93
N ILE A 90 2.27 17.67 6.90
CA ILE A 90 3.71 17.61 6.63
C ILE A 90 4.30 19.00 6.35
N GLU A 91 3.56 19.90 5.69
CA GLU A 91 4.00 21.29 5.48
C GLU A 91 4.33 22.02 6.80
N LYS A 92 3.66 21.63 7.89
CA LYS A 92 3.85 22.20 9.23
C LYS A 92 4.77 21.36 10.13
N SER A 93 5.09 20.14 9.70
CA SER A 93 5.92 19.23 10.49
C SER A 93 7.40 19.64 10.43
N ASP A 94 8.05 19.66 11.58
CA ASP A 94 9.50 19.87 11.72
C ASP A 94 10.30 18.56 11.82
N HIS A 95 9.64 17.42 11.97
CA HIS A 95 10.27 16.13 12.28
C HIS A 95 10.04 15.03 11.24
N LEU A 96 9.04 15.16 10.39
CA LEU A 96 8.74 14.22 9.29
C LEU A 96 8.65 14.93 7.94
N ASP A 97 8.95 14.20 6.88
CA ASP A 97 8.82 14.60 5.49
C ASP A 97 8.43 13.40 4.64
N PHE A 98 7.95 13.63 3.42
CA PHE A 98 7.70 12.55 2.48
C PHE A 98 9.00 11.83 2.09
N LEU A 99 8.96 10.51 2.06
CA LEU A 99 10.05 9.70 1.51
C LEU A 99 10.26 10.00 0.03
N CYS A 100 9.17 10.06 -0.76
CA CYS A 100 9.19 10.47 -2.16
C CYS A 100 9.10 12.00 -2.29
N LYS A 101 10.19 12.62 -2.78
CA LYS A 101 10.27 14.08 -2.94
C LYS A 101 9.39 14.62 -4.07
N GLN A 102 9.19 13.84 -5.13
CA GLN A 102 8.44 14.25 -6.31
C GLN A 102 6.97 13.91 -6.13
N ASN A 103 6.10 14.92 -6.12
CA ASN A 103 4.67 14.77 -5.87
C ASN A 103 3.99 13.80 -6.84
N GLU A 104 4.36 13.86 -8.11
CA GLU A 104 3.81 13.02 -9.18
C GLU A 104 4.08 11.52 -9.03
N TYR A 105 5.05 11.15 -8.18
CA TYR A 105 5.40 9.75 -7.92
C TYR A 105 4.96 9.27 -6.53
N ARG A 106 4.30 10.13 -5.75
CA ARG A 106 3.74 9.73 -4.46
C ARG A 106 2.54 8.83 -4.62
N SER A 107 2.51 7.76 -3.84
CA SER A 107 1.30 6.96 -3.69
C SER A 107 0.29 7.70 -2.81
N ASN A 108 -0.96 7.75 -3.24
CA ASN A 108 -2.08 8.26 -2.44
C ASN A 108 -2.76 7.16 -1.60
N THR A 109 -2.24 5.92 -1.66
CA THR A 109 -2.81 4.77 -0.92
C THR A 109 -1.84 4.18 0.09
N SER A 110 -0.54 4.36 -0.09
CA SER A 110 0.50 3.92 0.84
C SER A 110 1.53 5.03 0.96
N VAL A 111 1.26 5.96 1.87
CA VAL A 111 2.08 7.17 2.04
C VAL A 111 3.25 6.86 2.95
N CYS A 112 4.47 6.93 2.39
CA CYS A 112 5.70 6.69 3.13
C CYS A 112 6.36 7.99 3.56
N LEU A 113 6.69 8.07 4.84
CA LEU A 113 7.33 9.21 5.48
C LEU A 113 8.72 8.83 5.98
N LYS A 114 9.60 9.80 6.06
CA LYS A 114 10.96 9.70 6.63
C LYS A 114 11.15 10.77 7.69
N PHE A 115 12.14 10.57 8.55
CA PHE A 115 12.57 11.61 9.48
C PHE A 115 13.23 12.78 8.73
N LYS A 116 13.10 14.00 9.29
CA LYS A 116 13.54 15.25 8.67
C LYS A 116 14.62 15.97 9.48
N LYS A 117 14.61 15.86 10.81
CA LYS A 117 15.58 16.56 11.68
C LYS A 117 16.99 16.02 11.50
N ASP A 118 17.95 16.93 11.35
CA ASP A 118 19.36 16.58 11.18
C ASP A 118 19.90 15.75 12.36
N GLU A 119 19.49 16.04 13.59
CA GLU A 119 19.85 15.26 14.79
C GLU A 119 19.44 13.78 14.67
N ILE A 120 18.30 13.48 14.04
CA ILE A 120 17.84 12.12 13.79
C ILE A 120 18.57 11.51 12.58
N LEU A 121 18.74 12.29 11.50
CA LEU A 121 19.40 11.83 10.28
C LEU A 121 20.88 11.52 10.48
N ASN A 122 21.53 12.16 11.46
CA ASN A 122 22.92 11.89 11.84
C ASN A 122 23.09 10.63 12.70
N MET A 123 22.00 10.08 13.24
CA MET A 123 22.02 8.79 13.92
C MET A 123 22.15 7.65 12.91
N ASN A 124 22.70 6.52 13.33
CA ASN A 124 22.76 5.35 12.45
C ASN A 124 21.38 4.80 12.11
N GLU A 125 21.30 3.99 11.06
CA GLU A 125 20.04 3.47 10.55
C GLU A 125 19.28 2.60 11.57
N ASP A 126 20.01 1.84 12.38
CA ASP A 126 19.40 0.98 13.41
C ASP A 126 18.69 1.81 14.49
N TRP A 127 19.30 2.94 14.89
CA TRP A 127 18.68 3.86 15.82
C TRP A 127 17.43 4.51 15.24
N GLN A 128 17.46 4.95 13.97
CA GLN A 128 16.30 5.49 13.29
C GLN A 128 15.17 4.45 13.17
N ARG A 129 15.51 3.18 12.91
CA ARG A 129 14.55 2.06 12.92
C ARG A 129 13.98 1.81 14.31
N MET A 130 14.79 1.94 15.35
CA MET A 130 14.33 1.82 16.73
C MET A 130 13.32 2.95 17.06
N LEU A 131 13.62 4.19 16.69
CA LEU A 131 12.70 5.31 16.86
C LEU A 131 11.36 5.07 16.13
N ALA A 132 11.40 4.63 14.88
CA ALA A 132 10.18 4.32 14.13
C ALA A 132 9.34 3.22 14.80
N LYS A 133 10.00 2.16 15.31
CA LYS A 133 9.33 1.07 16.04
C LYS A 133 8.73 1.54 17.36
N GLU A 134 9.43 2.40 18.10
CA GLU A 134 8.92 2.95 19.36
C GLU A 134 7.67 3.82 19.11
N ILE A 135 7.68 4.66 18.07
CA ILE A 135 6.50 5.42 17.64
C ILE A 135 5.34 4.47 17.33
N GLY A 136 5.59 3.42 16.54
CA GLY A 136 4.57 2.42 16.21
C GLY A 136 4.02 1.72 17.45
N SER A 137 4.89 1.30 18.36
CA SER A 137 4.52 0.63 19.62
C SER A 137 3.65 1.51 20.53
N ILE A 138 3.97 2.81 20.62
CA ILE A 138 3.18 3.76 21.39
C ILE A 138 1.78 3.90 20.79
N LEU A 139 1.67 4.07 19.47
CA LEU A 139 0.38 4.21 18.79
C LEU A 139 -0.47 2.93 18.87
N GLU A 140 0.17 1.77 18.79
CA GLU A 140 -0.51 0.48 18.94
C GLU A 140 -1.01 0.27 20.37
N LYS A 141 -0.23 0.64 21.39
CA LYS A 141 -0.61 0.55 22.79
C LYS A 141 -1.81 1.45 23.12
N GLU A 142 -1.88 2.61 22.50
CA GLU A 142 -3.02 3.53 22.63
C GLU A 142 -4.21 3.16 21.72
N GLU A 143 -4.12 2.05 20.98
CA GLU A 143 -5.14 1.57 20.04
C GLU A 143 -5.49 2.59 18.93
N VAL A 144 -4.53 3.45 18.56
CA VAL A 144 -4.72 4.53 17.58
C VAL A 144 -4.34 4.09 16.17
N ALA A 145 -3.23 3.36 16.02
CA ALA A 145 -2.77 2.90 14.71
C ALA A 145 -1.96 1.61 14.83
N TYR A 146 -2.13 0.72 13.84
CA TYR A 146 -1.44 -0.55 13.72
C TYR A 146 -0.62 -0.59 12.44
N ASP A 147 0.51 -1.34 12.44
CA ASP A 147 1.40 -1.53 11.26
C ASP A 147 1.83 -0.22 10.57
N ILE A 148 2.08 0.83 11.36
CA ILE A 148 2.42 2.15 10.84
C ILE A 148 3.91 2.32 10.49
N VAL A 149 4.76 1.37 10.86
CA VAL A 149 6.21 1.40 10.59
C VAL A 149 6.46 1.02 9.14
N ASN A 150 7.46 1.64 8.51
CA ASN A 150 7.90 1.26 7.16
C ASN A 150 8.30 -0.21 7.07
N HIS A 151 8.11 -0.81 5.89
CA HIS A 151 8.55 -2.17 5.62
C HIS A 151 10.06 -2.32 5.90
N ARG A 152 10.47 -3.49 6.40
CA ARG A 152 11.87 -3.80 6.78
C ARG A 152 12.92 -3.50 5.70
N SER A 153 12.53 -3.57 4.42
CA SER A 153 13.41 -3.29 3.27
C SER A 153 13.36 -1.82 2.81
N ALA A 154 12.53 -0.99 3.45
CA ALA A 154 12.45 0.44 3.18
C ALA A 154 13.36 1.23 4.12
N PRO A 155 13.73 2.48 3.79
CA PRO A 155 14.38 3.38 4.74
C PRO A 155 13.58 3.54 6.03
N PRO A 156 14.23 3.86 7.17
CA PRO A 156 13.54 4.13 8.43
C PRO A 156 12.48 5.22 8.30
N GLY A 157 11.34 5.03 8.95
CA GLY A 157 10.23 5.99 8.92
C GLY A 157 8.88 5.32 9.11
N LEU A 158 7.83 6.01 8.70
CA LEU A 158 6.45 5.59 8.87
C LEU A 158 5.75 5.38 7.53
N ARG A 159 4.76 4.51 7.52
CA ARG A 159 3.90 4.23 6.37
C ARG A 159 2.44 4.31 6.78
N ILE A 160 1.70 5.23 6.20
CA ILE A 160 0.28 5.41 6.47
C ILE A 160 -0.51 4.81 5.31
N TRP A 161 -1.35 3.82 5.59
CA TRP A 161 -2.30 3.31 4.63
C TRP A 161 -3.49 4.26 4.48
N THR A 162 -3.72 4.75 3.27
CA THR A 162 -4.73 5.76 2.93
C THR A 162 -5.62 5.33 1.75
N GLY A 163 -5.69 4.03 1.50
CA GLY A 163 -6.55 3.48 0.45
C GLY A 163 -8.02 3.84 0.63
N ALA A 164 -8.83 3.61 -0.39
CA ALA A 164 -10.23 4.03 -0.44
C ALA A 164 -11.12 3.50 0.70
N THR A 165 -10.70 2.44 1.39
CA THR A 165 -11.40 1.87 2.55
C THR A 165 -11.16 2.62 3.86
N VAL A 166 -10.21 3.57 3.89
CA VAL A 166 -9.90 4.39 5.07
C VAL A 166 -10.65 5.72 4.98
N GLU A 167 -11.28 6.13 6.07
CA GLU A 167 -11.93 7.43 6.12
C GLU A 167 -10.90 8.56 6.29
N SER A 168 -11.00 9.59 5.46
CA SER A 168 -10.09 10.75 5.55
C SER A 168 -10.13 11.48 6.88
N SER A 169 -11.28 11.42 7.59
CA SER A 169 -11.44 11.96 8.94
C SER A 169 -10.62 11.19 9.99
N ASP A 170 -10.41 9.89 9.79
CA ASP A 170 -9.61 9.09 10.70
C ASP A 170 -8.12 9.32 10.46
N VAL A 171 -7.72 9.47 9.19
CA VAL A 171 -6.36 9.95 8.87
C VAL A 171 -6.09 11.30 9.53
N GLU A 172 -7.00 12.27 9.42
CA GLU A 172 -6.87 13.59 10.04
C GLU A 172 -6.67 13.51 11.55
N LYS A 173 -7.46 12.67 12.23
CA LYS A 173 -7.34 12.45 13.69
C LYS A 173 -6.04 11.76 14.09
N LEU A 174 -5.49 10.89 13.24
CA LEU A 174 -4.23 10.19 13.49
C LEU A 174 -3.03 11.13 13.53
N LEU A 175 -2.99 12.18 12.70
CA LEU A 175 -1.80 13.03 12.52
C LEU A 175 -1.27 13.66 13.83
N PRO A 176 -2.10 14.28 14.70
CA PRO A 176 -1.62 14.79 15.99
C PRO A 176 -1.13 13.68 16.94
N TRP A 177 -1.65 12.46 16.83
CA TRP A 177 -1.16 11.32 17.59
C TRP A 177 0.25 10.89 17.16
N ILE A 178 0.56 10.98 15.87
CA ILE A 178 1.93 10.74 15.37
C ILE A 178 2.90 11.77 15.96
N ASP A 179 2.52 13.06 15.98
CA ASP A 179 3.33 14.12 16.58
C ASP A 179 3.58 13.89 18.08
N TRP A 180 2.54 13.44 18.80
CA TRP A 180 2.66 13.10 20.21
C TRP A 180 3.54 11.87 20.43
N ALA A 181 3.30 10.79 19.69
CA ALA A 181 4.06 9.54 19.78
C ALA A 181 5.55 9.73 19.45
N TYR A 182 5.87 10.59 18.46
CA TYR A 182 7.24 10.96 18.15
C TYR A 182 7.95 11.60 19.36
N ARG A 183 7.31 12.56 20.05
CA ARG A 183 7.87 13.19 21.25
C ARG A 183 8.03 12.21 22.40
N GLN A 184 7.07 11.33 22.63
CA GLN A 184 7.16 10.31 23.68
C GLN A 184 8.26 9.28 23.39
N ALA A 185 8.41 8.88 22.12
CA ALA A 185 9.43 7.93 21.73
C ALA A 185 10.86 8.46 21.98
N LEU A 186 11.11 9.74 21.72
CA LEU A 186 12.40 10.36 22.05
C LEU A 186 12.67 10.33 23.56
N ILE A 187 11.69 10.68 24.39
CA ILE A 187 11.82 10.64 25.86
C ILE A 187 12.14 9.22 26.35
N ASN A 188 11.43 8.22 25.81
CA ASN A 188 11.63 6.82 26.20
C ASN A 188 13.04 6.31 25.83
N ILE A 189 13.53 6.69 24.64
CA ILE A 189 14.86 6.26 24.17
C ILE A 189 15.97 6.93 24.96
N ASP A 190 15.85 8.23 25.28
CA ASP A 190 16.85 8.97 26.05
C ASP A 190 16.91 8.54 27.54
N SER A 191 15.86 7.86 28.02
CA SER A 191 15.76 7.39 29.40
C SER A 191 16.31 5.97 29.62
N ASN A 192 16.66 5.24 28.55
CA ASN A 192 17.20 3.89 28.57
C ASN A 192 18.67 3.86 28.17
#